data_856d54b8286ab5720aece27fac800c8d
#
_entry.id   856d54b8286ab5720aece27fac800c8d
#
_cell.length_a   1.000
_cell.length_b   1.000
_cell.length_c   1.000
_cell.angle_alpha   90.00
_cell.angle_beta   90.00
_cell.angle_gamma   90.00
#
_symmetry.space_group_name_H-M   'P 1'
#
loop_
_entity.id
_entity.type
_entity.pdbx_description
1 polymer ?
#
loop_
_entity_poly.entity_id
_entity_poly.type
_entity_poly.pdbx_seq_one_letter_code
_entity_poly.pdbx_strand_id
1 'polypeptide(L)' 'MNKHSIELSDSERLVLFEFLSRIIDDEYGNIADKLFEDISEEYVLCTIKCQLEKAMLEPEKGNYNELVLQARETVRKNY' A
#
# COMPACT_ATOMS: atom_id res chain seq x y z
N MET A 1 -5.15 2.53 25.06
CA MET A 1 -5.74 2.30 23.74
C MET A 1 -5.25 1.00 23.13
N ASN A 2 -6.19 0.19 22.68
CA ASN A 2 -5.82 -1.09 22.09
C ASN A 2 -5.31 -0.90 20.67
N LYS A 3 -4.22 -1.58 20.36
CA LYS A 3 -3.66 -1.56 19.00
C LYS A 3 -3.80 -2.95 18.42
N HIS A 4 -4.09 -2.99 17.14
CA HIS A 4 -4.27 -4.24 16.41
C HIS A 4 -3.21 -4.37 15.34
N SER A 5 -2.75 -5.58 15.12
CA SER A 5 -1.81 -5.85 14.03
C SER A 5 -2.48 -6.68 12.96
N ILE A 6 -2.02 -6.52 11.73
CA ILE A 6 -2.51 -7.26 10.58
C ILE A 6 -1.32 -8.00 9.99
N GLU A 7 -1.51 -9.30 9.74
CA GLU A 7 -0.46 -10.08 9.13
C GLU A 7 -0.65 -10.15 7.62
N LEU A 8 0.38 -9.73 6.88
CA LEU A 8 0.39 -9.76 5.43
C LEU A 8 1.65 -10.46 4.96
N SER A 9 1.54 -11.22 3.90
CA SER A 9 2.72 -11.75 3.22
C SER A 9 3.50 -10.60 2.58
N ASP A 10 4.74 -10.87 2.18
CA ASP A 10 5.54 -9.86 1.50
C ASP A 10 4.86 -9.38 0.22
N SER A 11 4.23 -10.28 -0.52
CA SER A 11 3.52 -9.92 -1.74
C SER A 11 2.31 -9.05 -1.46
N GLU A 12 1.51 -9.42 -0.46
CA GLU A 12 0.36 -8.62 -0.06
C GLU A 12 0.77 -7.23 0.40
N ARG A 13 1.85 -7.16 1.16
CA ARG A 13 2.37 -5.89 1.66
C ARG A 13 2.77 -4.97 0.52
N LEU A 14 3.46 -5.52 -0.47
CA LEU A 14 3.92 -4.72 -1.60
C LEU A 14 2.74 -4.22 -2.45
N VAL A 15 1.76 -5.09 -2.69
CA VAL A 15 0.57 -4.68 -3.45
C VAL A 15 -0.16 -3.57 -2.72
N LEU A 16 -0.36 -3.71 -1.42
CA LEU A 16 -1.05 -2.69 -0.64
C LEU A 16 -0.26 -1.37 -0.61
N PHE A 17 1.05 -1.45 -0.40
CA PHE A 17 1.90 -0.27 -0.37
C PHE A 17 1.82 0.51 -1.70
N GLU A 18 1.91 -0.20 -2.81
CA GLU A 18 1.84 0.42 -4.14
C GLU A 18 0.49 1.10 -4.36
N PHE A 19 -0.59 0.43 -3.97
CA PHE A 19 -1.94 0.97 -4.09
C PHE A 19 -2.11 2.25 -3.25
N LEU A 20 -1.67 2.21 -2.00
CA LEU A 20 -1.78 3.36 -1.11
C LEU A 20 -0.93 4.52 -1.60
N SER A 21 0.24 4.24 -2.16
CA SER A 21 1.11 5.27 -2.71
C SER A 21 0.41 6.04 -3.83
N ARG A 22 -0.30 5.33 -4.71
CA ARG A 22 -1.00 5.99 -5.80
C ARG A 22 -2.14 6.87 -5.30
N ILE A 23 -2.86 6.41 -4.28
CA ILE A 23 -3.97 7.18 -3.73
C ILE A 23 -3.48 8.39 -2.96
N ILE A 24 -2.51 8.19 -2.08
CA ILE A 24 -2.06 9.23 -1.15
C ILE A 24 -1.22 10.28 -1.87
N ASP A 25 -0.37 9.85 -2.80
CA ASP A 25 0.51 10.76 -3.53
C ASP A 25 -0.21 11.46 -4.69
N ASP A 26 -1.51 11.18 -4.84
CA ASP A 26 -2.37 11.87 -5.79
C ASP A 26 -1.88 11.83 -7.24
N GLU A 27 -1.36 10.68 -7.66
CA GLU A 27 -0.91 10.50 -9.04
C GLU A 27 -2.07 10.58 -10.04
N TYR A 28 -3.29 10.40 -9.56
CA TYR A 28 -4.48 10.35 -10.40
C TYR A 28 -5.41 11.53 -10.15
N GLY A 29 -4.85 12.67 -9.72
CA GLY A 29 -5.62 13.88 -9.52
C GLY A 29 -6.56 13.80 -8.34
N ASN A 30 -7.83 14.13 -8.52
CA ASN A 30 -8.77 14.31 -7.44
C ASN A 30 -9.43 13.01 -6.95
N ILE A 31 -8.77 11.86 -7.14
CA ILE A 31 -9.35 10.59 -6.70
C ILE A 31 -9.58 10.57 -5.20
N ALA A 32 -8.64 11.10 -4.43
CA ALA A 32 -8.76 11.13 -2.98
C ALA A 32 -10.00 11.91 -2.53
N ASP A 33 -10.29 13.02 -3.18
CA ASP A 33 -11.45 13.84 -2.83
C ASP A 33 -12.76 13.11 -3.06
N LYS A 34 -12.78 12.21 -4.05
CA LYS A 34 -13.98 11.44 -4.37
C LYS A 34 -14.10 10.16 -3.57
N LEU A 35 -12.96 9.63 -3.15
CA LEU A 35 -12.90 8.33 -2.47
C LEU A 35 -13.19 8.45 -0.99
N PHE A 36 -12.70 9.50 -0.36
CA PHE A 36 -12.80 9.65 1.10
C PHE A 36 -14.03 10.45 1.49
N GLU A 37 -14.76 9.93 2.46
CA GLU A 37 -15.89 10.64 3.03
C GLU A 37 -15.44 11.61 4.13
N ASP A 38 -14.28 11.35 4.72
CA ASP A 38 -13.74 12.16 5.80
C ASP A 38 -12.22 12.13 5.74
N ILE A 39 -11.60 13.22 6.18
CA ILE A 39 -10.14 13.32 6.17
C ILE A 39 -9.48 12.29 7.09
N SER A 40 -10.20 11.80 8.08
CA SER A 40 -9.68 10.77 8.98
C SER A 40 -9.31 9.50 8.22
N GLU A 41 -10.04 9.20 7.15
CA GLU A 41 -9.76 8.01 6.33
C GLU A 41 -8.40 8.13 5.66
N GLU A 42 -8.08 9.31 5.15
CA GLU A 42 -6.77 9.55 4.57
C GLU A 42 -5.67 9.40 5.63
N TYR A 43 -5.91 9.93 6.83
CA TYR A 43 -4.93 9.84 7.92
C TYR A 43 -4.64 8.39 8.31
N VAL A 44 -5.68 7.56 8.37
CA VAL A 44 -5.52 6.14 8.69
C VAL A 44 -4.70 5.45 7.61
N LEU A 45 -4.99 5.72 6.34
CA LEU A 45 -4.24 5.13 5.24
C LEU A 45 -2.78 5.57 5.24
N CYS A 46 -2.51 6.83 5.59
CA CYS A 46 -1.14 7.31 5.71
C CYS A 46 -0.39 6.56 6.82
N THR A 47 -1.06 6.30 7.93
CA THR A 47 -0.47 5.53 9.03
C THR A 47 -0.11 4.12 8.56
N ILE A 48 -1.01 3.47 7.84
CA ILE A 48 -0.77 2.14 7.31
C ILE A 48 0.40 2.16 6.32
N LYS A 49 0.40 3.12 5.41
CA LYS A 49 1.48 3.24 4.43
C LYS A 49 2.84 3.38 5.11
N CYS A 50 2.93 4.23 6.13
CA CYS A 50 4.18 4.43 6.85
C CYS A 50 4.66 3.15 7.52
N GLN A 51 3.75 2.38 8.10
CA GLN A 51 4.12 1.12 8.74
C GLN A 51 4.58 0.08 7.71
N LEU A 52 3.92 0.02 6.57
CA LEU A 52 4.32 -0.88 5.49
C LEU A 52 5.70 -0.53 4.96
N GLU A 53 5.95 0.76 4.80
CA GLU A 53 7.24 1.23 4.30
C GLU A 53 8.38 0.84 5.24
N LYS A 54 8.17 0.98 6.56
CA LYS A 54 9.19 0.61 7.54
C LYS A 54 9.47 -0.89 7.56
N ALA A 55 8.45 -1.69 7.28
CA ALA A 55 8.58 -3.15 7.32
C ALA A 55 9.15 -3.72 6.03
N MET A 56 9.16 -2.96 4.94
CA MET A 56 9.68 -3.45 3.66
C MET A 56 11.18 -3.34 3.60
N LEU A 57 11.81 -4.40 3.10
CA LEU A 57 13.20 -4.32 2.69
C LEU A 57 13.24 -3.41 1.47
N GLU A 58 14.26 -2.53 1.40
CA GLU A 58 14.35 -1.66 0.26
C GLU A 58 14.51 -2.47 -1.03
N PRO A 59 13.55 -2.40 -1.95
CA PRO A 59 13.73 -3.06 -3.22
C PRO A 59 14.82 -2.34 -4.02
N GLU A 60 15.53 -3.10 -4.82
CA GLU A 60 16.48 -2.49 -5.73
C GLU A 60 15.72 -1.57 -6.68
N LYS A 61 16.23 -0.35 -6.83
CA LYS A 61 15.52 0.68 -7.57
C LYS A 61 15.16 0.29 -9.01
N GLY A 62 15.96 -0.58 -9.62
CA GLY A 62 15.70 -0.99 -11.00
C GLY A 62 14.61 -2.03 -11.15
N ASN A 63 14.18 -2.68 -10.07
CA ASN A 63 13.27 -3.82 -10.13
C ASN A 63 11.91 -3.58 -9.50
N TYR A 64 11.63 -2.37 -9.07
CA TYR A 64 10.40 -2.12 -8.32
C TYR A 64 9.14 -2.52 -9.11
N ASN A 65 9.06 -2.11 -10.37
CA ASN A 65 7.90 -2.41 -11.19
C ASN A 65 7.71 -3.91 -11.40
N GLU A 66 8.82 -4.63 -11.60
CA GLU A 66 8.76 -6.08 -11.75
C GLU A 66 8.32 -6.76 -10.46
N LEU A 67 8.83 -6.28 -9.33
CA LEU A 67 8.44 -6.84 -8.03
C LEU A 67 6.95 -6.62 -7.78
N VAL A 68 6.43 -5.46 -8.14
CA VAL A 68 5.01 -5.19 -8.01
C VAL A 68 4.19 -6.14 -8.87
N LEU A 69 4.59 -6.33 -10.12
CA LEU A 69 3.87 -7.25 -11.03
C LEU A 69 3.88 -8.67 -10.50
N GLN A 70 5.03 -9.13 -10.00
CA GLN A 70 5.14 -10.46 -9.42
C GLN A 70 4.27 -10.59 -8.16
N ALA A 71 4.28 -9.57 -7.33
CA ALA A 71 3.47 -9.57 -6.11
C ALA A 71 1.98 -9.63 -6.44
N ARG A 72 1.54 -8.87 -7.42
CA ARG A 72 0.16 -8.90 -7.87
C ARG A 72 -0.24 -10.28 -8.35
N GLU A 73 0.62 -10.92 -9.13
CA GLU A 73 0.38 -12.27 -9.63
C GLU A 73 0.29 -13.26 -8.48
N THR A 74 1.22 -13.18 -7.54
CA THR A 74 1.22 -14.08 -6.38
C THR A 74 -0.06 -13.95 -5.57
N VAL A 75 -0.49 -12.72 -5.31
CA VAL A 75 -1.72 -12.49 -4.56
C VAL A 75 -2.93 -13.05 -5.30
N ARG A 76 -3.02 -12.80 -6.61
CA ARG A 76 -4.13 -13.32 -7.42
C ARG A 76 -4.22 -14.83 -7.38
N LYS A 77 -3.08 -15.52 -7.38
CA LYS A 77 -3.05 -16.99 -7.35
C LYS A 77 -3.54 -17.55 -6.02
N ASN A 78 -3.42 -16.78 -4.94
CA ASN A 78 -3.80 -17.25 -3.61
C ASN A 78 -5.25 -16.93 -3.26
N TYR A 79 -5.95 -16.26 -4.12
CA TYR A 79 -7.35 -15.94 -4.00
C TYR A 79 -8.11 -16.47 -5.21
#